data_d12970f08b3475635ec1f30f661a9cdb
#
_entry.id   d12970f08b3475635ec1f30f661a9cdb
#
_cell.length_a   1.000
_cell.length_b   1.000
_cell.length_c   1.000
_cell.angle_alpha   90.00
_cell.angle_beta   90.00
_cell.angle_gamma   90.00
#
_symmetry.space_group_name_H-M   'P 1'
#
loop_
_entity.id
_entity.type
_entity.pdbx_description
1 polymer ?
#
loop_
_entity_poly.entity_id
_entity_poly.type
_entity_poly.pdbx_seq_one_letter_code
_entity_poly.pdbx_strand_id
1 'polypeptide(L)'
;NPLAGPSVLGISSGASLGVAFAVLISGSIGGVALSNMGYFGEMALTISATIGAFAVMAIIVYVSQKVRGNVTLLIIGVMIGYVANAIIGVLKYFSVEEDIRAYVIWGLGSFSRVSGDQMVLFVCLMLVLMPLSFLLIKTMNLLLLGDSYARNLGLHIKRARLLVIVCSGVLVAIVTAYCGPIMFLGLAVPHLCRAIFHTSDHRVLMPGVLLTGASLALICNLISRMPGFEGAMPVNSVTALVGAPIVASVLFKKRKNELNE
;
A
#
# COMPACT_ATOMS: atom_id res chain seq x y z
N ASN A 1 16.55 -2.11 -4.25
CA ASN A 1 16.14 -3.27 -3.47
C ASN A 1 14.79 -3.77 -3.99
N PRO A 2 14.70 -5.00 -4.54
CA PRO A 2 13.46 -5.51 -5.12
C PRO A 2 12.33 -5.71 -4.09
N LEU A 3 12.63 -5.70 -2.80
CA LEU A 3 11.66 -5.86 -1.71
C LEU A 3 11.10 -4.52 -1.17
N ALA A 4 11.56 -3.39 -1.66
CA ALA A 4 11.15 -2.07 -1.20
C ALA A 4 9.92 -1.56 -1.97
N GLY A 5 8.73 -1.98 -1.57
CA GLY A 5 7.47 -1.40 -2.06
C GLY A 5 7.06 -0.15 -1.27
N PRO A 6 6.19 0.73 -1.81
CA PRO A 6 5.70 1.92 -1.11
C PRO A 6 4.96 1.61 0.21
N SER A 7 4.32 0.44 0.30
CA SER A 7 3.68 -0.04 1.53
C SER A 7 4.68 -0.25 2.67
N VAL A 8 5.92 -0.66 2.34
CA VAL A 8 7.01 -0.83 3.32
C VAL A 8 7.56 0.51 3.83
N LEU A 9 7.32 1.61 3.10
CA LEU A 9 7.66 2.96 3.56
C LEU A 9 6.75 3.48 4.68
N GLY A 10 5.83 2.69 5.20
CA GLY A 10 4.99 3.06 6.34
C GLY A 10 3.75 3.89 6.01
N ILE A 11 3.46 4.16 4.72
CA ILE A 11 2.29 4.97 4.32
C ILE A 11 0.98 4.28 4.76
N SER A 12 0.88 2.95 4.56
CA SER A 12 -0.28 2.19 5.05
C SER A 12 -0.38 2.17 6.57
N SER A 13 0.75 2.17 7.29
CA SER A 13 0.76 2.30 8.76
C SER A 13 0.28 3.68 9.20
N GLY A 14 0.59 4.73 8.43
CA GLY A 14 0.04 6.07 8.62
C GLY A 14 -1.48 6.11 8.46
N ALA A 15 -2.01 5.46 7.41
CA ALA A 15 -3.45 5.33 7.22
C ALA A 15 -4.10 4.62 8.41
N SER A 16 -3.51 3.50 8.85
CA SER A 16 -3.98 2.73 10.01
C SER A 16 -3.95 3.56 11.30
N LEU A 17 -2.93 4.39 11.49
CA LEU A 17 -2.83 5.30 12.63
C LEU A 17 -3.94 6.37 12.57
N GLY A 18 -4.19 6.97 11.40
CA GLY A 18 -5.27 7.94 11.22
C GLY A 18 -6.65 7.35 11.57
N VAL A 19 -6.93 6.14 11.11
CA VAL A 19 -8.17 5.42 11.47
C VAL A 19 -8.22 5.07 12.94
N ALA A 20 -7.09 4.65 13.54
CA ALA A 20 -7.03 4.37 14.96
C ALA A 20 -7.38 5.61 15.80
N PHE A 21 -6.88 6.79 15.44
CA PHE A 21 -7.26 8.04 16.09
C PHE A 21 -8.76 8.32 15.93
N ALA A 22 -9.33 8.14 14.74
CA ALA A 22 -10.74 8.39 14.50
C ALA A 22 -11.65 7.43 15.26
N VAL A 23 -11.38 6.11 15.23
CA VAL A 23 -12.23 5.09 15.81
C VAL A 23 -12.05 5.01 17.33
N LEU A 24 -10.78 4.87 17.77
CA LEU A 24 -10.48 4.53 19.17
C LEU A 24 -10.58 5.73 20.12
N ILE A 25 -10.47 6.96 19.60
CA ILE A 25 -10.64 8.18 20.41
C ILE A 25 -12.08 8.68 20.37
N SER A 26 -12.78 8.57 19.23
CA SER A 26 -14.16 9.08 19.12
C SER A 26 -15.12 8.32 20.05
N GLY A 27 -14.97 7.01 20.18
CA GLY A 27 -15.76 6.20 21.12
C GLY A 27 -15.54 6.59 22.58
N SER A 28 -14.28 6.92 22.92
CA SER A 28 -13.91 7.32 24.28
C SER A 28 -14.39 8.72 24.69
N ILE A 29 -14.52 9.66 23.72
CA ILE A 29 -14.86 11.06 24.00
C ILE A 29 -16.32 11.38 23.68
N GLY A 30 -16.91 10.76 22.67
CA GLY A 30 -18.22 11.12 22.12
C GLY A 30 -19.36 10.16 22.44
N GLY A 31 -19.10 9.00 23.03
CA GLY A 31 -20.13 8.00 23.39
C GLY A 31 -20.88 7.40 22.18
N VAL A 32 -20.56 7.78 20.95
CA VAL A 32 -21.15 7.27 19.72
C VAL A 32 -20.07 6.63 18.88
N ALA A 33 -20.11 5.30 18.77
CA ALA A 33 -19.18 4.58 17.89
C ALA A 33 -19.38 5.02 16.44
N LEU A 34 -18.30 5.40 15.77
CA LEU A 34 -18.30 5.77 14.33
C LEU A 34 -18.93 4.67 13.46
N SER A 35 -18.84 3.41 13.90
CA SER A 35 -19.49 2.26 13.25
C SER A 35 -21.01 2.36 13.16
N ASN A 36 -21.66 3.11 14.08
CA ASN A 36 -23.11 3.29 14.12
C ASN A 36 -23.59 4.47 13.27
N MET A 37 -22.68 5.29 12.72
CA MET A 37 -23.01 6.49 11.93
C MET A 37 -23.22 6.19 10.42
N GLY A 38 -23.24 4.93 10.01
CA GLY A 38 -23.47 4.53 8.61
C GLY A 38 -22.53 5.24 7.63
N TYR A 39 -23.09 5.89 6.61
CA TYR A 39 -22.34 6.59 5.55
C TYR A 39 -21.35 7.65 6.07
N PHE A 40 -21.75 8.45 7.08
CA PHE A 40 -20.87 9.46 7.67
C PHE A 40 -19.68 8.82 8.40
N GLY A 41 -19.87 7.67 9.04
CA GLY A 41 -18.80 6.91 9.67
C GLY A 41 -17.76 6.41 8.65
N GLU A 42 -18.23 5.86 7.53
CA GLU A 42 -17.34 5.40 6.44
C GLU A 42 -16.56 6.54 5.81
N MET A 43 -17.18 7.70 5.58
CA MET A 43 -16.48 8.90 5.11
C MET A 43 -15.43 9.38 6.11
N ALA A 44 -15.76 9.42 7.39
CA ALA A 44 -14.83 9.82 8.45
C ALA A 44 -13.61 8.89 8.51
N LEU A 45 -13.81 7.58 8.36
CA LEU A 45 -12.72 6.60 8.28
C LEU A 45 -11.82 6.84 7.07
N THR A 46 -12.41 7.05 5.89
CA THR A 46 -11.66 7.31 4.65
C THR A 46 -10.84 8.60 4.74
N ILE A 47 -11.43 9.68 5.27
CA ILE A 47 -10.74 10.96 5.47
C ILE A 47 -9.60 10.81 6.48
N SER A 48 -9.85 10.16 7.61
CA SER A 48 -8.84 9.96 8.65
C SER A 48 -7.69 9.09 8.18
N ALA A 49 -7.98 8.02 7.43
CA ALA A 49 -6.97 7.18 6.78
C ALA A 49 -6.13 8.00 5.80
N THR A 50 -6.79 8.84 4.99
CA THR A 50 -6.13 9.71 4.01
C THR A 50 -5.20 10.70 4.71
N ILE A 51 -5.65 11.38 5.75
CA ILE A 51 -4.84 12.34 6.52
C ILE A 51 -3.62 11.62 7.13
N GLY A 52 -3.82 10.47 7.77
CA GLY A 52 -2.73 9.69 8.37
C GLY A 52 -1.70 9.22 7.34
N ALA A 53 -2.15 8.75 6.17
CA ALA A 53 -1.28 8.34 5.07
C ALA A 53 -0.46 9.52 4.53
N PHE A 54 -1.11 10.68 4.30
CA PHE A 54 -0.41 11.87 3.82
C PHE A 54 0.55 12.45 4.86
N ALA A 55 0.25 12.39 6.15
CA ALA A 55 1.15 12.80 7.21
C ALA A 55 2.44 11.98 7.19
N VAL A 56 2.34 10.66 7.14
CA VAL A 56 3.51 9.78 7.03
C VAL A 56 4.23 9.99 5.70
N MET A 57 3.52 10.14 4.59
CA MET A 57 4.14 10.44 3.30
C MET A 57 4.94 11.76 3.35
N ALA A 58 4.43 12.80 3.98
CA ALA A 58 5.14 14.07 4.14
C ALA A 58 6.44 13.88 4.94
N ILE A 59 6.42 13.08 6.00
CA ILE A 59 7.62 12.72 6.77
C ILE A 59 8.63 11.98 5.88
N ILE A 60 8.19 10.98 5.12
CA ILE A 60 9.05 10.21 4.20
C ILE A 60 9.65 11.12 3.12
N VAL A 61 8.86 12.02 2.54
CA VAL A 61 9.32 13.00 1.55
C VAL A 61 10.39 13.93 2.17
N TYR A 62 10.15 14.44 3.36
CA TYR A 62 11.12 15.29 4.06
C TYR A 62 12.44 14.56 4.34
N VAL A 63 12.34 13.33 4.85
CA VAL A 63 13.50 12.48 5.12
C VAL A 63 14.24 12.12 3.85
N SER A 64 13.55 11.79 2.76
CA SER A 64 14.15 11.41 1.47
C SER A 64 15.03 12.49 0.86
N GLN A 65 14.79 13.76 1.20
CA GLN A 65 15.62 14.89 0.75
C GLN A 65 16.93 15.02 1.54
N LYS A 66 16.95 14.55 2.80
CA LYS A 66 18.10 14.67 3.71
C LYS A 66 19.01 13.44 3.70
N VAL A 67 18.46 12.27 3.42
CA VAL A 67 19.17 10.99 3.51
C VAL A 67 19.73 10.59 2.15
N ARG A 68 21.00 10.15 2.14
CA ARG A 68 21.69 9.62 0.97
C ARG A 68 21.65 8.08 1.04
N GLY A 69 20.69 7.45 0.35
CA GLY A 69 20.63 5.98 0.24
C GLY A 69 19.20 5.43 0.34
N ASN A 70 18.92 4.45 -0.52
CA ASN A 70 17.60 3.81 -0.58
C ASN A 70 17.34 2.90 0.63
N VAL A 71 18.40 2.28 1.17
CA VAL A 71 18.31 1.37 2.32
C VAL A 71 17.95 2.15 3.59
N THR A 72 18.58 3.29 3.81
CA THR A 72 18.29 4.13 4.97
C THR A 72 16.85 4.64 4.95
N LEU A 73 16.34 5.04 3.78
CA LEU A 73 14.96 5.46 3.63
C LEU A 73 13.98 4.32 3.96
N LEU A 74 14.31 3.10 3.53
CA LEU A 74 13.52 1.91 3.83
C LEU A 74 13.49 1.63 5.34
N ILE A 75 14.65 1.68 6.01
CA ILE A 75 14.75 1.47 7.46
C ILE A 75 13.90 2.50 8.21
N ILE A 76 13.98 3.77 7.82
CA ILE A 76 13.18 4.83 8.45
C ILE A 76 11.68 4.58 8.23
N GLY A 77 11.27 4.15 7.03
CA GLY A 77 9.87 3.78 6.76
C GLY A 77 9.37 2.67 7.68
N VAL A 78 10.18 1.63 7.87
CA VAL A 78 9.86 0.53 8.80
C VAL A 78 9.79 1.03 10.25
N MET A 79 10.71 1.89 10.68
CA MET A 79 10.69 2.48 12.03
C MET A 79 9.42 3.33 12.27
N ILE A 80 9.00 4.12 11.28
CA ILE A 80 7.73 4.86 11.33
C ILE A 80 6.56 3.88 11.51
N GLY A 81 6.57 2.76 10.79
CA GLY A 81 5.57 1.70 10.96
C GLY A 81 5.53 1.13 12.38
N TYR A 82 6.68 0.86 12.99
CA TYR A 82 6.74 0.40 14.38
C TYR A 82 6.22 1.45 15.37
N VAL A 83 6.57 2.71 15.20
CA VAL A 83 6.07 3.81 16.06
C VAL A 83 4.54 3.92 15.91
N ALA A 84 4.03 3.89 14.68
CA ALA A 84 2.59 3.91 14.43
C ALA A 84 1.88 2.73 15.14
N ASN A 85 2.40 1.51 15.00
CA ASN A 85 1.84 0.33 15.65
C ASN A 85 1.91 0.41 17.18
N ALA A 86 2.97 0.97 17.75
CA ALA A 86 3.06 1.18 19.19
C ALA A 86 1.99 2.15 19.70
N ILE A 87 1.77 3.27 19.00
CA ILE A 87 0.70 4.23 19.32
C ILE A 87 -0.68 3.56 19.21
N ILE A 88 -0.93 2.80 18.13
CA ILE A 88 -2.18 2.03 17.95
C ILE A 88 -2.38 1.04 19.09
N GLY A 89 -1.32 0.38 19.54
CA GLY A 89 -1.37 -0.54 20.69
C GLY A 89 -1.82 0.15 21.97
N VAL A 90 -1.27 1.34 22.25
CA VAL A 90 -1.69 2.14 23.41
C VAL A 90 -3.14 2.60 23.28
N LEU A 91 -3.56 3.07 22.11
CA LEU A 91 -4.95 3.48 21.89
C LEU A 91 -5.93 2.31 22.10
N LYS A 92 -5.61 1.12 21.59
CA LYS A 92 -6.44 -0.09 21.80
C LYS A 92 -6.55 -0.47 23.26
N TYR A 93 -5.50 -0.31 24.05
CA TYR A 93 -5.51 -0.65 25.47
C TYR A 93 -6.54 0.17 26.26
N PHE A 94 -6.74 1.44 25.87
CA PHE A 94 -7.70 2.34 26.54
C PHE A 94 -9.08 2.39 25.88
N SER A 95 -9.30 1.65 24.79
CA SER A 95 -10.55 1.70 24.00
C SER A 95 -11.53 0.60 24.40
N VAL A 96 -12.81 0.81 24.11
CA VAL A 96 -13.85 -0.18 24.31
C VAL A 96 -13.81 -1.26 23.23
N GLU A 97 -14.35 -2.44 23.52
CA GLU A 97 -14.30 -3.62 22.66
C GLU A 97 -14.91 -3.37 21.26
N GLU A 98 -16.03 -2.63 21.19
CA GLU A 98 -16.70 -2.30 19.93
C GLU A 98 -15.80 -1.51 18.96
N ASP A 99 -15.07 -0.53 19.49
CA ASP A 99 -14.15 0.30 18.69
C ASP A 99 -12.94 -0.51 18.23
N ILE A 100 -12.41 -1.37 19.10
CA ILE A 100 -11.32 -2.29 18.73
C ILE A 100 -11.78 -3.21 17.60
N ARG A 101 -12.99 -3.77 17.69
CA ARG A 101 -13.58 -4.62 16.66
C ARG A 101 -13.74 -3.88 15.34
N ALA A 102 -14.28 -2.65 15.38
CA ALA A 102 -14.44 -1.82 14.17
C ALA A 102 -13.09 -1.52 13.50
N TYR A 103 -12.07 -1.18 14.28
CA TYR A 103 -10.72 -0.97 13.79
C TYR A 103 -10.11 -2.24 13.16
N VAL A 104 -10.27 -3.40 13.81
CA VAL A 104 -9.77 -4.68 13.29
C VAL A 104 -10.46 -5.03 11.99
N ILE A 105 -11.78 -4.90 11.87
CA ILE A 105 -12.55 -5.16 10.66
C ILE A 105 -12.08 -4.24 9.52
N TRP A 106 -11.81 -2.95 9.82
CA TRP A 106 -11.24 -2.04 8.83
C TRP A 106 -9.86 -2.52 8.35
N GLY A 107 -8.99 -2.96 9.27
CA GLY A 107 -7.65 -3.44 8.99
C GLY A 107 -7.56 -4.75 8.20
N LEU A 108 -8.65 -5.52 8.15
CA LEU A 108 -8.73 -6.75 7.35
C LEU A 108 -8.79 -6.49 5.84
N GLY A 109 -9.09 -5.27 5.43
CA GLY A 109 -9.21 -4.87 4.03
C GLY A 109 -10.43 -5.47 3.33
N SER A 110 -11.06 -4.71 2.47
CA SER A 110 -12.21 -5.18 1.68
C SER A 110 -12.40 -4.33 0.42
N PHE A 111 -12.58 -4.97 -0.72
CA PHE A 111 -12.97 -4.28 -1.96
C PHE A 111 -14.44 -3.85 -1.95
N SER A 112 -15.29 -4.48 -1.11
CA SER A 112 -16.73 -4.17 -1.01
C SER A 112 -17.02 -2.88 -0.25
N ARG A 113 -16.01 -2.32 0.43
CA ARG A 113 -16.19 -1.08 1.19
C ARG A 113 -16.41 0.12 0.27
N VAL A 114 -15.87 0.07 -0.94
CA VAL A 114 -16.04 1.13 -1.94
C VAL A 114 -17.42 0.97 -2.58
N SER A 115 -18.41 1.69 -2.09
CA SER A 115 -19.81 1.60 -2.56
C SER A 115 -20.38 3.00 -2.83
N GLY A 116 -21.45 3.04 -3.64
CA GLY A 116 -22.23 4.26 -3.90
C GLY A 116 -21.40 5.43 -4.43
N ASP A 117 -21.64 6.61 -3.86
CA ASP A 117 -21.01 7.87 -4.30
C ASP A 117 -19.49 7.89 -4.11
N GLN A 118 -18.97 7.14 -3.12
CA GLN A 118 -17.54 7.01 -2.89
C GLN A 118 -16.84 6.31 -4.06
N MET A 119 -17.50 5.39 -4.76
CA MET A 119 -16.96 4.69 -5.92
C MET A 119 -16.67 5.64 -7.06
N VAL A 120 -17.55 6.61 -7.31
CA VAL A 120 -17.36 7.61 -8.38
C VAL A 120 -16.09 8.41 -8.13
N LEU A 121 -15.94 8.94 -6.91
CA LEU A 121 -14.74 9.70 -6.54
C LEU A 121 -13.47 8.85 -6.62
N PHE A 122 -13.51 7.62 -6.11
CA PHE A 122 -12.38 6.69 -6.17
C PHE A 122 -11.97 6.40 -7.62
N VAL A 123 -12.93 6.09 -8.50
CA VAL A 123 -12.67 5.82 -9.92
C VAL A 123 -12.09 7.05 -10.61
N CYS A 124 -12.67 8.25 -10.40
CA CYS A 124 -12.13 9.49 -10.97
C CYS A 124 -10.69 9.75 -10.54
N LEU A 125 -10.36 9.56 -9.26
CA LEU A 125 -9.00 9.71 -8.74
C LEU A 125 -8.04 8.70 -9.39
N MET A 126 -8.45 7.44 -9.53
CA MET A 126 -7.64 6.40 -10.16
C MET A 126 -7.45 6.64 -11.66
N LEU A 127 -8.47 7.11 -12.38
CA LEU A 127 -8.38 7.45 -13.80
C LEU A 127 -7.38 8.59 -14.09
N VAL A 128 -7.15 9.47 -13.12
CA VAL A 128 -6.13 10.53 -13.23
C VAL A 128 -4.75 10.04 -12.80
N LEU A 129 -4.66 9.37 -11.65
CA LEU A 129 -3.38 9.02 -11.04
C LEU A 129 -2.68 7.85 -11.72
N MET A 130 -3.43 6.86 -12.23
CA MET A 130 -2.83 5.74 -12.96
C MET A 130 -2.10 6.21 -14.22
N PRO A 131 -2.70 6.94 -15.17
CA PRO A 131 -1.98 7.44 -16.33
C PRO A 131 -0.80 8.35 -15.94
N LEU A 132 -0.95 9.16 -14.89
CA LEU A 132 0.15 9.99 -14.40
C LEU A 132 1.37 9.15 -13.97
N SER A 133 1.16 7.97 -13.39
CA SER A 133 2.25 7.06 -13.03
C SER A 133 3.01 6.54 -14.25
N PHE A 134 2.36 6.36 -15.39
CA PHE A 134 3.02 5.92 -16.63
C PHE A 134 3.98 6.96 -17.19
N LEU A 135 3.80 8.27 -16.90
CA LEU A 135 4.75 9.30 -17.29
C LEU A 135 6.11 9.14 -16.60
N LEU A 136 6.16 8.41 -15.47
CA LEU A 136 7.39 8.15 -14.73
C LEU A 136 8.21 6.99 -15.29
N ILE A 137 7.75 6.26 -16.30
CA ILE A 137 8.42 5.10 -16.90
C ILE A 137 9.86 5.43 -17.29
N LYS A 138 10.08 6.53 -18.02
CA LYS A 138 11.41 6.95 -18.44
C LYS A 138 12.31 7.22 -17.23
N THR A 139 11.80 7.91 -16.24
CA THR A 139 12.51 8.23 -15.00
C THR A 139 12.89 6.97 -14.24
N MET A 140 11.98 6.01 -14.12
CA MET A 140 12.22 4.75 -13.44
C MET A 140 13.26 3.90 -14.18
N ASN A 141 13.20 3.83 -15.50
CA ASN A 141 14.18 3.11 -16.31
C ASN A 141 15.59 3.73 -16.20
N LEU A 142 15.70 5.05 -16.18
CA LEU A 142 16.99 5.72 -15.94
C LEU A 142 17.54 5.42 -14.54
N LEU A 143 16.70 5.38 -13.53
CA LEU A 143 17.11 5.03 -12.15
C LEU A 143 17.60 3.58 -12.01
N LEU A 144 17.18 2.65 -12.88
CA LEU A 144 17.69 1.27 -12.91
C LEU A 144 19.17 1.19 -13.27
N LEU A 145 19.68 2.13 -14.07
CA LEU A 145 21.08 2.18 -14.48
C LEU A 145 22.03 2.62 -13.37
N GLY A 146 21.47 3.03 -12.22
CA GLY A 146 22.19 3.57 -11.08
C GLY A 146 22.32 5.11 -11.13
N ASP A 147 22.51 5.70 -9.95
CA ASP A 147 22.46 7.14 -9.75
C ASP A 147 23.50 7.91 -10.57
N SER A 148 24.73 7.39 -10.64
CA SER A 148 25.84 8.04 -11.38
C SER A 148 25.56 8.10 -12.88
N TYR A 149 25.08 6.99 -13.44
CA TYR A 149 24.75 6.90 -14.86
C TYR A 149 23.54 7.76 -15.23
N ALA A 150 22.48 7.69 -14.42
CA ALA A 150 21.28 8.49 -14.62
C ALA A 150 21.57 10.00 -14.54
N ARG A 151 22.50 10.41 -13.66
CA ARG A 151 22.93 11.81 -13.55
C ARG A 151 23.67 12.27 -14.80
N ASN A 152 24.56 11.45 -15.36
CA ASN A 152 25.29 11.75 -16.59
C ASN A 152 24.35 11.89 -17.81
N LEU A 153 23.21 11.21 -17.78
CA LEU A 153 22.13 11.34 -18.75
C LEU A 153 21.19 12.53 -18.49
N GLY A 154 21.56 13.43 -17.57
CA GLY A 154 20.81 14.66 -17.28
C GLY A 154 19.67 14.51 -16.25
N LEU A 155 19.51 13.34 -15.60
CA LEU A 155 18.45 13.15 -14.64
C LEU A 155 18.77 13.80 -13.28
N HIS A 156 17.88 14.66 -12.79
CA HIS A 156 17.96 15.22 -11.46
C HIS A 156 17.46 14.19 -10.42
N ILE A 157 18.37 13.36 -9.91
CA ILE A 157 18.07 12.22 -9.03
C ILE A 157 17.13 12.57 -7.86
N LYS A 158 17.36 13.69 -7.16
CA LYS A 158 16.52 14.12 -6.04
C LYS A 158 15.08 14.37 -6.46
N ARG A 159 14.85 15.08 -7.59
CA ARG A 159 13.52 15.35 -8.13
C ARG A 159 12.85 14.07 -8.64
N ALA A 160 13.60 13.22 -9.32
CA ALA A 160 13.14 11.95 -9.84
C ALA A 160 12.65 11.03 -8.72
N ARG A 161 13.43 10.86 -7.65
CA ARG A 161 13.05 10.08 -6.47
C ARG A 161 11.82 10.67 -5.78
N LEU A 162 11.79 12.00 -5.60
CA LEU A 162 10.64 12.68 -5.00
C LEU A 162 9.36 12.40 -5.78
N LEU A 163 9.39 12.55 -7.11
CA LEU A 163 8.22 12.30 -7.96
C LEU A 163 7.74 10.85 -7.88
N VAL A 164 8.65 9.88 -7.88
CA VAL A 164 8.30 8.46 -7.75
C VAL A 164 7.69 8.18 -6.37
N ILE A 165 8.28 8.69 -5.28
CA ILE A 165 7.76 8.50 -3.92
C ILE A 165 6.37 9.14 -3.77
N VAL A 166 6.20 10.37 -4.23
CA VAL A 166 4.91 11.08 -4.13
C VAL A 166 3.84 10.39 -4.96
N CYS A 167 4.12 10.06 -6.23
CA CYS A 167 3.15 9.41 -7.09
C CYS A 167 2.72 8.04 -6.54
N SER A 168 3.68 7.20 -6.17
CA SER A 168 3.40 5.89 -5.59
C SER A 168 2.74 6.00 -4.20
N GLY A 169 3.16 6.97 -3.39
CA GLY A 169 2.60 7.22 -2.07
C GLY A 169 1.15 7.68 -2.10
N VAL A 170 0.80 8.58 -3.03
CA VAL A 170 -0.59 9.03 -3.23
C VAL A 170 -1.47 7.87 -3.68
N LEU A 171 -1.01 7.05 -4.63
CA LEU A 171 -1.76 5.85 -5.06
C LEU A 171 -2.02 4.89 -3.90
N VAL A 172 -1.00 4.59 -3.10
CA VAL A 172 -1.14 3.72 -1.92
C VAL A 172 -2.05 4.35 -0.87
N ALA A 173 -1.91 5.65 -0.61
CA ALA A 173 -2.73 6.36 0.37
C ALA A 173 -4.23 6.26 0.02
N ILE A 174 -4.58 6.53 -1.24
CA ILE A 174 -5.97 6.46 -1.71
C ILE A 174 -6.50 5.03 -1.64
N VAL A 175 -5.77 4.05 -2.20
CA VAL A 175 -6.21 2.64 -2.15
C VAL A 175 -6.38 2.18 -0.71
N THR A 176 -5.45 2.50 0.19
CA THR A 176 -5.53 2.11 1.60
C THR A 176 -6.69 2.80 2.31
N ALA A 177 -6.97 4.06 2.01
CA ALA A 177 -8.07 4.79 2.63
C ALA A 177 -9.44 4.20 2.27
N TYR A 178 -9.63 3.80 1.02
CA TYR A 178 -10.90 3.27 0.53
C TYR A 178 -11.08 1.77 0.79
N CYS A 179 -10.05 0.96 0.54
CA CYS A 179 -10.13 -0.50 0.62
C CYS A 179 -9.57 -1.07 1.94
N GLY A 180 -8.95 -0.24 2.78
CA GLY A 180 -8.12 -0.70 3.89
C GLY A 180 -6.72 -1.13 3.41
N PRO A 181 -5.82 -1.48 4.34
CA PRO A 181 -4.47 -1.93 4.01
C PRO A 181 -4.52 -3.30 3.34
N ILE A 182 -4.09 -3.40 2.08
CA ILE A 182 -3.96 -4.66 1.35
C ILE A 182 -2.49 -5.03 1.27
N MET A 183 -2.13 -6.15 1.87
CA MET A 183 -0.76 -6.63 1.96
C MET A 183 -0.46 -7.63 0.84
N PHE A 184 0.84 -7.93 0.65
CA PHE A 184 1.40 -8.93 -0.27
C PHE A 184 1.20 -8.67 -1.76
N LEU A 185 0.07 -8.14 -2.24
CA LEU A 185 -0.11 -7.88 -3.68
C LEU A 185 0.99 -6.99 -4.25
N GLY A 186 1.31 -5.90 -3.56
CA GLY A 186 2.35 -4.95 -3.98
C GLY A 186 3.76 -5.54 -4.06
N LEU A 187 4.02 -6.63 -3.34
CA LEU A 187 5.28 -7.37 -3.42
C LEU A 187 5.22 -8.52 -4.42
N ALA A 188 4.18 -9.34 -4.34
CA ALA A 188 4.05 -10.57 -5.14
C ALA A 188 3.94 -10.26 -6.64
N VAL A 189 3.08 -9.32 -7.03
CA VAL A 189 2.79 -9.04 -8.44
C VAL A 189 4.00 -8.55 -9.24
N PRO A 190 4.78 -7.54 -8.78
CA PRO A 190 5.97 -7.12 -9.54
C PRO A 190 7.02 -8.22 -9.65
N HIS A 191 7.17 -9.08 -8.62
CA HIS A 191 8.10 -10.20 -8.68
C HIS A 191 7.64 -11.26 -9.67
N LEU A 192 6.35 -11.58 -9.67
CA LEU A 192 5.74 -12.51 -10.63
C LEU A 192 5.89 -12.00 -12.06
N CYS A 193 5.60 -10.71 -12.30
CA CYS A 193 5.74 -10.11 -13.63
C CYS A 193 7.20 -10.14 -14.13
N ARG A 194 8.18 -9.84 -13.28
CA ARG A 194 9.59 -9.98 -13.67
C ARG A 194 9.99 -11.41 -13.99
N ALA A 195 9.44 -12.38 -13.26
CA ALA A 195 9.69 -13.80 -13.52
C ALA A 195 9.03 -14.30 -14.82
N ILE A 196 7.87 -13.75 -15.20
CA ILE A 196 7.15 -14.12 -16.43
C ILE A 196 7.75 -13.43 -17.65
N PHE A 197 7.94 -12.10 -17.59
CA PHE A 197 8.38 -11.30 -18.72
C PHE A 197 9.90 -11.26 -18.90
N HIS A 198 10.68 -11.77 -17.93
CA HIS A 198 12.14 -11.76 -17.93
C HIS A 198 12.76 -10.41 -18.24
N THR A 199 12.10 -9.32 -17.84
CA THR A 199 12.55 -7.94 -18.11
C THR A 199 12.41 -7.05 -16.87
N SER A 200 13.27 -6.04 -16.80
CA SER A 200 13.18 -4.95 -15.83
C SER A 200 12.70 -3.64 -16.46
N ASP A 201 12.44 -3.60 -17.78
CA ASP A 201 11.94 -2.42 -18.46
C ASP A 201 10.52 -2.09 -17.99
N HIS A 202 10.36 -0.91 -17.41
CA HIS A 202 9.06 -0.44 -16.90
C HIS A 202 8.03 -0.21 -18.01
N ARG A 203 8.42 -0.13 -19.28
CA ARG A 203 7.47 -0.05 -20.41
C ARG A 203 6.63 -1.32 -20.53
N VAL A 204 7.23 -2.47 -20.28
CA VAL A 204 6.57 -3.78 -20.29
C VAL A 204 6.04 -4.11 -18.89
N LEU A 205 6.85 -3.80 -17.87
CA LEU A 205 6.56 -4.19 -16.50
C LEU A 205 5.34 -3.45 -15.92
N MET A 206 5.16 -2.15 -16.18
CA MET A 206 4.02 -1.41 -15.60
C MET A 206 2.66 -1.89 -16.12
N PRO A 207 2.42 -2.04 -17.45
CA PRO A 207 1.18 -2.64 -17.93
C PRO A 207 0.99 -4.08 -17.44
N GLY A 208 2.08 -4.86 -17.44
CA GLY A 208 2.06 -6.24 -16.93
C GLY A 208 1.66 -6.33 -15.47
N VAL A 209 2.22 -5.48 -14.61
CA VAL A 209 1.87 -5.40 -13.17
C VAL A 209 0.41 -4.97 -12.98
N LEU A 210 -0.08 -4.02 -13.77
CA LEU A 210 -1.46 -3.55 -13.71
C LEU A 210 -2.44 -4.70 -14.02
N LEU A 211 -2.24 -5.39 -15.14
CA LEU A 211 -3.13 -6.48 -15.57
C LEU A 211 -3.03 -7.70 -14.64
N THR A 212 -1.82 -8.14 -14.31
CA THR A 212 -1.60 -9.28 -13.42
C THR A 212 -2.09 -8.97 -12.01
N GLY A 213 -1.87 -7.74 -11.53
CA GLY A 213 -2.33 -7.29 -10.22
C GLY A 213 -3.85 -7.25 -10.14
N ALA A 214 -4.51 -6.72 -11.16
CA ALA A 214 -5.97 -6.72 -11.23
C ALA A 214 -6.54 -8.14 -11.27
N SER A 215 -5.97 -9.02 -12.10
CA SER A 215 -6.39 -10.42 -12.19
C SER A 215 -6.21 -11.16 -10.87
N LEU A 216 -5.07 -11.01 -10.21
CA LEU A 216 -4.80 -11.65 -8.92
C LEU A 216 -5.71 -11.10 -7.81
N ALA A 217 -5.95 -9.78 -7.79
CA ALA A 217 -6.88 -9.17 -6.85
C ALA A 217 -8.31 -9.69 -7.02
N LEU A 218 -8.78 -9.84 -8.27
CA LEU A 218 -10.10 -10.42 -8.57
C LEU A 218 -10.20 -11.88 -8.15
N ILE A 219 -9.16 -12.69 -8.39
CA ILE A 219 -9.11 -14.09 -7.95
C ILE A 219 -9.16 -14.15 -6.42
N CYS A 220 -8.36 -13.36 -5.72
CA CYS A 220 -8.38 -13.30 -4.26
C CYS A 220 -9.75 -12.86 -3.71
N ASN A 221 -10.39 -11.88 -4.37
CA ASN A 221 -11.73 -11.43 -3.99
C ASN A 221 -12.80 -12.51 -4.25
N LEU A 222 -12.68 -13.27 -5.34
CA LEU A 222 -13.56 -14.40 -5.61
C LEU A 222 -13.42 -15.49 -4.54
N ILE A 223 -12.19 -15.86 -4.19
CA ILE A 223 -11.92 -16.83 -3.11
C ILE A 223 -12.46 -16.32 -1.78
N SER A 224 -12.30 -15.03 -1.48
CA SER A 224 -12.81 -14.40 -0.25
C SER A 224 -14.35 -14.51 -0.11
N ARG A 225 -15.06 -14.63 -1.23
CA ARG A 225 -16.54 -14.68 -1.29
C ARG A 225 -17.10 -16.05 -1.69
N MET A 226 -16.34 -17.13 -1.55
CA MET A 226 -16.83 -18.45 -1.89
C MET A 226 -18.08 -18.81 -1.10
N PRO A 227 -19.11 -19.38 -1.76
CA PRO A 227 -20.33 -19.84 -1.09
C PRO A 227 -20.02 -20.97 -0.11
N GLY A 228 -20.69 -20.99 1.04
CA GLY A 228 -20.51 -22.01 2.08
C GLY A 228 -19.90 -21.47 3.38
N PHE A 229 -19.44 -20.23 3.41
CA PHE A 229 -19.03 -19.53 4.64
C PHE A 229 -20.04 -18.42 4.96
N GLU A 230 -20.52 -18.38 6.17
CA GLU A 230 -21.30 -17.25 6.68
C GLU A 230 -20.38 -16.04 6.82
N GLY A 231 -20.42 -15.11 5.82
CA GLY A 231 -19.57 -13.92 5.72
C GLY A 231 -18.39 -14.07 4.76
N ALA A 232 -17.90 -12.94 4.25
CA ALA A 232 -16.72 -12.92 3.39
C ALA A 232 -15.45 -13.09 4.21
N MET A 233 -14.53 -13.95 3.77
CA MET A 233 -13.20 -14.04 4.37
C MET A 233 -12.43 -12.73 4.20
N PRO A 234 -11.58 -12.34 5.17
CA PRO A 234 -10.74 -11.16 5.04
C PRO A 234 -9.84 -11.22 3.78
N VAL A 235 -9.92 -10.21 2.93
CA VAL A 235 -9.13 -10.16 1.69
C VAL A 235 -7.63 -10.25 1.99
N ASN A 236 -7.16 -9.61 3.08
CA ASN A 236 -5.77 -9.68 3.50
C ASN A 236 -5.29 -11.09 3.82
N SER A 237 -6.13 -11.92 4.43
CA SER A 237 -5.77 -13.32 4.72
C SER A 237 -5.62 -14.11 3.43
N VAL A 238 -6.54 -13.92 2.48
CA VAL A 238 -6.49 -14.61 1.17
C VAL A 238 -5.26 -14.14 0.37
N THR A 239 -5.01 -12.82 0.31
CA THR A 239 -3.84 -12.29 -0.42
C THR A 239 -2.52 -12.71 0.21
N ALA A 240 -2.46 -12.89 1.52
CA ALA A 240 -1.29 -13.40 2.22
C ALA A 240 -1.05 -14.89 1.90
N LEU A 241 -2.10 -15.72 1.94
CA LEU A 241 -2.02 -17.15 1.63
C LEU A 241 -1.61 -17.42 0.18
N VAL A 242 -2.05 -16.59 -0.76
CA VAL A 242 -1.68 -16.69 -2.18
C VAL A 242 -0.35 -16.01 -2.46
N GLY A 243 -0.13 -14.83 -1.92
CA GLY A 243 1.03 -14.00 -2.22
C GLY A 243 2.33 -14.49 -1.60
N ALA A 244 2.30 -14.98 -0.37
CA ALA A 244 3.51 -15.45 0.31
C ALA A 244 4.18 -16.65 -0.39
N PRO A 245 3.47 -17.72 -0.81
CA PRO A 245 4.05 -18.79 -1.60
C PRO A 245 4.61 -18.33 -2.96
N ILE A 246 3.93 -17.37 -3.62
CA ILE A 246 4.41 -16.82 -4.90
C ILE A 246 5.76 -16.14 -4.70
N VAL A 247 5.86 -15.25 -3.71
CA VAL A 247 7.12 -14.54 -3.41
C VAL A 247 8.22 -15.53 -3.03
N ALA A 248 7.93 -16.50 -2.17
CA ALA A 248 8.87 -17.53 -1.77
C ALA A 248 9.39 -18.32 -2.98
N SER A 249 8.49 -18.80 -3.85
CA SER A 249 8.89 -19.61 -5.03
C SER A 249 9.77 -18.82 -6.00
N VAL A 250 9.48 -17.54 -6.23
CA VAL A 250 10.29 -16.68 -7.12
C VAL A 250 11.68 -16.43 -6.53
N LEU A 251 11.77 -16.18 -5.21
CA LEU A 251 13.05 -15.98 -4.54
C LEU A 251 13.92 -17.24 -4.55
N PHE A 252 13.34 -18.41 -4.29
CA PHE A 252 14.07 -19.69 -4.35
C PHE A 252 14.59 -20.00 -5.75
N LYS A 253 13.76 -19.75 -6.78
CA LYS A 253 14.17 -19.97 -8.19
C LYS A 253 15.33 -19.06 -8.59
N LYS A 254 15.30 -17.79 -8.17
CA LYS A 254 16.37 -16.83 -8.44
C LYS A 254 17.69 -17.28 -7.81
N ARG A 255 17.66 -17.68 -6.52
CA ARG A 255 18.85 -18.16 -5.81
C ARG A 255 19.46 -19.41 -6.44
N LYS A 256 18.62 -20.34 -6.93
CA LYS A 256 19.10 -21.55 -7.62
C LYS A 256 19.83 -21.23 -8.93
N ASN A 257 19.36 -20.22 -9.68
CA ASN A 257 20.03 -19.80 -10.91
C ASN A 257 21.37 -19.11 -10.62
N GLU A 258 21.47 -18.29 -9.57
CA GLU A 258 22.71 -17.63 -9.15
C GLU A 258 23.79 -18.61 -8.58
N LEU A 259 23.37 -19.81 -8.17
CA LEU A 259 24.29 -20.86 -7.69
C LEU A 259 24.77 -21.78 -8.84
N ASN A 260 24.12 -21.72 -10.00
CA ASN A 260 24.45 -22.54 -11.16
C ASN A 260 25.24 -21.76 -12.24
N GLU A 261 25.47 -20.46 -12.04
CA GLU A 261 26.41 -19.60 -12.79
C GLU A 261 27.74 -19.45 -12.03
#